data_43f10846461225f10980a62fbc5a8560
#
_entry.id   43f10846461225f10980a62fbc5a8560
#
_cell.length_a   1.000
_cell.length_b   1.000
_cell.length_c   1.000
_cell.angle_alpha   90.00
_cell.angle_beta   90.00
_cell.angle_gamma   90.00
#
_symmetry.space_group_name_H-M   'P 1'
#
loop_
_entity.id
_entity.type
_entity.pdbx_description
1 polymer ?
#
loop_
_entity_poly.entity_id
_entity_poly.type
_entity_poly.pdbx_seq_one_letter_code
_entity_poly.pdbx_strand_id
1 'polypeptide(L)'
;MSESSDQPLRILHAVRAPVGGIFRHILDLANGQADRGDHVGIIADSLTGGERAEAALKEIAPRLKLGVRRIAIRREPHPTDFLVWLRFMFLILRLRPDVLHGHGAKAGAFVRLRPRSKSKIRIYTPHGGSLHYPLDTLKGAFYSRLERALMNNTDLFLFESAFARDTYQRTIGIPKGLVRCVFNGVTADEFDPVVKAADATDVVYVGEFRHIKGADLLIDAVARLRTDGKRVTLTLAGDGEEMEALKAQVQKLHLTEAVRFIGHVKARYGFSKGGLLVVPSRGDSMPYVVIEAAAAGIPMVAANVGGIPEIFGPHTDALFAPNAAGAMADAIKTALEDPAATQERAKSLRDRVLIHFSQKAMVEGVLAGYRDAFADR
;
A
#
# COMPACT_ATOMS: atom_id res chain seq x y z
N MET A 1 -13.80 -21.82 29.88
CA MET A 1 -13.39 -21.93 28.49
C MET A 1 -14.67 -21.83 27.67
N SER A 2 -15.06 -20.61 27.23
CA SER A 2 -16.22 -20.40 26.36
C SER A 2 -15.76 -20.69 24.93
N GLU A 3 -16.42 -21.60 24.25
CA GLU A 3 -16.37 -21.79 22.82
C GLU A 3 -16.69 -20.45 22.16
N SER A 4 -15.64 -19.68 21.81
CA SER A 4 -15.79 -18.47 21.01
C SER A 4 -16.24 -18.90 19.63
N SER A 5 -17.47 -18.63 19.35
CA SER A 5 -18.24 -18.90 18.15
C SER A 5 -17.39 -18.84 16.86
N ASP A 6 -17.23 -20.00 16.26
CA ASP A 6 -16.70 -20.26 14.92
C ASP A 6 -17.71 -19.81 13.82
N GLN A 7 -18.58 -18.87 14.18
CA GLN A 7 -19.56 -18.35 13.23
C GLN A 7 -18.92 -17.35 12.27
N PRO A 8 -19.18 -17.49 10.97
CA PRO A 8 -18.67 -16.57 9.96
C PRO A 8 -19.07 -15.12 10.25
N LEU A 9 -18.10 -14.21 10.30
CA LEU A 9 -18.36 -12.78 10.44
C LEU A 9 -18.91 -12.20 9.14
N ARG A 10 -19.79 -11.23 9.26
CA ARG A 10 -20.29 -10.43 8.13
C ARG A 10 -19.48 -9.13 8.06
N ILE A 11 -18.54 -9.08 7.13
CA ILE A 11 -17.53 -8.01 7.03
C ILE A 11 -17.83 -7.14 5.80
N LEU A 12 -17.91 -5.83 6.00
CA LEU A 12 -18.13 -4.87 4.92
C LEU A 12 -16.97 -3.88 4.85
N HIS A 13 -16.15 -4.00 3.82
CA HIS A 13 -15.09 -3.04 3.50
C HIS A 13 -15.66 -1.85 2.72
N ALA A 14 -15.17 -0.65 3.01
CA ALA A 14 -15.53 0.57 2.30
C ALA A 14 -14.28 1.34 1.86
N VAL A 15 -14.21 1.74 0.59
CA VAL A 15 -13.09 2.48 0.00
C VAL A 15 -13.54 3.57 -0.96
N ARG A 16 -12.93 4.76 -0.86
CA ARG A 16 -13.20 5.86 -1.81
C ARG A 16 -12.30 5.77 -3.06
N ALA A 17 -11.07 5.30 -2.95
CA ALA A 17 -10.14 5.21 -4.08
C ALA A 17 -9.73 3.76 -4.33
N PRO A 18 -10.46 3.00 -5.19
CA PRO A 18 -10.09 1.65 -5.54
C PRO A 18 -8.92 1.64 -6.54
N VAL A 19 -7.74 2.11 -6.10
CA VAL A 19 -6.50 2.20 -6.89
C VAL A 19 -5.28 1.92 -6.02
N GLY A 20 -4.20 1.45 -6.64
CA GLY A 20 -2.90 1.25 -5.99
C GLY A 20 -2.92 0.31 -4.79
N GLY A 21 -1.99 0.53 -3.84
CA GLY A 21 -1.78 -0.35 -2.69
C GLY A 21 -2.97 -0.50 -1.75
N ILE A 22 -3.76 0.56 -1.53
CA ILE A 22 -4.98 0.50 -0.72
C ILE A 22 -6.01 -0.47 -1.32
N PHE A 23 -6.19 -0.42 -2.64
CA PHE A 23 -7.16 -1.30 -3.29
C PHE A 23 -6.69 -2.75 -3.29
N ARG A 24 -5.40 -2.97 -3.55
CA ARG A 24 -4.79 -4.28 -3.44
C ARG A 24 -4.95 -4.86 -2.03
N HIS A 25 -4.63 -4.09 -0.99
CA HIS A 25 -4.82 -4.50 0.40
C HIS A 25 -6.25 -5.00 0.68
N ILE A 26 -7.26 -4.27 0.17
CA ILE A 26 -8.66 -4.64 0.39
C ILE A 26 -9.02 -5.93 -0.35
N LEU A 27 -8.54 -6.10 -1.59
CA LEU A 27 -8.80 -7.33 -2.37
C LEU A 27 -8.15 -8.55 -1.72
N ASP A 28 -6.88 -8.44 -1.31
CA ASP A 28 -6.15 -9.51 -0.66
C ASP A 28 -6.78 -9.88 0.69
N LEU A 29 -7.18 -8.87 1.49
CA LEU A 29 -7.85 -9.07 2.76
C LEU A 29 -9.24 -9.72 2.57
N ALA A 30 -10.04 -9.21 1.63
CA ALA A 30 -11.38 -9.74 1.35
C ALA A 30 -11.33 -11.19 0.82
N ASN A 31 -10.35 -11.51 -0.03
CA ASN A 31 -10.10 -12.87 -0.51
C ASN A 31 -9.77 -13.82 0.66
N GLY A 32 -8.78 -13.45 1.47
CA GLY A 32 -8.35 -14.29 2.58
C GLY A 32 -9.42 -14.47 3.68
N GLN A 33 -10.25 -13.45 3.92
CA GLN A 33 -11.41 -13.57 4.82
C GLN A 33 -12.49 -14.49 4.24
N ALA A 34 -12.78 -14.37 2.93
CA ALA A 34 -13.72 -15.26 2.25
C ALA A 34 -13.25 -16.73 2.25
N ASP A 35 -11.93 -16.98 2.11
CA ASP A 35 -11.32 -18.32 2.22
C ASP A 35 -11.50 -18.95 3.59
N ARG A 36 -11.60 -18.14 4.62
CA ARG A 36 -11.88 -18.57 6.01
C ARG A 36 -13.37 -18.79 6.28
N GLY A 37 -14.23 -18.57 5.29
CA GLY A 37 -15.67 -18.74 5.37
C GLY A 37 -16.47 -17.50 5.74
N ASP A 38 -15.81 -16.36 6.01
CA ASP A 38 -16.48 -15.11 6.35
C ASP A 38 -17.35 -14.59 5.20
N HIS A 39 -18.42 -13.89 5.54
CA HIS A 39 -19.32 -13.26 4.58
C HIS A 39 -18.83 -11.84 4.29
N VAL A 40 -18.03 -11.68 3.25
CA VAL A 40 -17.39 -10.42 2.92
C VAL A 40 -18.16 -9.66 1.86
N GLY A 41 -18.11 -8.32 1.91
CA GLY A 41 -18.61 -7.41 0.87
C GLY A 41 -17.71 -6.18 0.73
N ILE A 42 -17.77 -5.54 -0.43
CA ILE A 42 -17.01 -4.32 -0.73
C ILE A 42 -17.95 -3.23 -1.22
N ILE A 43 -17.86 -2.04 -0.61
CA ILE A 43 -18.41 -0.79 -1.16
C ILE A 43 -17.24 0.06 -1.67
N ALA A 44 -17.21 0.31 -2.98
CA ALA A 44 -16.15 1.08 -3.63
C ALA A 44 -16.70 2.28 -4.41
N ASP A 45 -15.90 3.34 -4.53
CA ASP A 45 -16.24 4.46 -5.39
C ASP A 45 -16.37 4.05 -6.86
N SER A 46 -17.37 4.61 -7.55
CA SER A 46 -17.60 4.39 -8.99
C SER A 46 -16.95 5.45 -9.90
N LEU A 47 -16.42 6.54 -9.33
CA LEU A 47 -15.84 7.65 -10.10
C LEU A 47 -14.34 7.46 -10.37
N THR A 48 -13.69 6.53 -9.65
CA THR A 48 -12.25 6.29 -9.75
C THR A 48 -11.93 4.82 -10.00
N GLY A 49 -10.69 4.55 -10.40
CA GLY A 49 -10.17 3.20 -10.64
C GLY A 49 -10.35 2.68 -12.07
N GLY A 50 -11.26 3.28 -12.86
CA GLY A 50 -11.48 2.94 -14.26
C GLY A 50 -11.72 1.44 -14.51
N GLU A 51 -11.39 0.98 -15.71
CA GLU A 51 -11.59 -0.41 -16.15
C GLU A 51 -10.82 -1.43 -15.30
N ARG A 52 -9.65 -1.05 -14.77
CA ARG A 52 -8.83 -1.94 -13.92
C ARG A 52 -9.53 -2.28 -12.61
N ALA A 53 -10.11 -1.27 -11.95
CA ALA A 53 -10.87 -1.52 -10.72
C ALA A 53 -12.16 -2.30 -11.01
N GLU A 54 -12.81 -2.03 -12.14
CA GLU A 54 -14.01 -2.76 -12.57
C GLU A 54 -13.69 -4.25 -12.79
N ALA A 55 -12.63 -4.55 -13.55
CA ALA A 55 -12.18 -5.92 -13.80
C ALA A 55 -11.86 -6.67 -12.50
N ALA A 56 -11.06 -6.08 -11.61
CA ALA A 56 -10.68 -6.69 -10.34
C ALA A 56 -11.88 -6.92 -9.40
N LEU A 57 -12.82 -5.96 -9.35
CA LEU A 57 -14.05 -6.13 -8.57
C LEU A 57 -14.98 -7.19 -9.15
N LYS A 58 -15.04 -7.32 -10.47
CA LYS A 58 -15.80 -8.38 -11.17
C LYS A 58 -15.20 -9.76 -10.90
N GLU A 59 -13.87 -9.85 -10.89
CA GLU A 59 -13.16 -11.10 -10.61
C GLU A 59 -13.42 -11.60 -9.18
N ILE A 60 -13.33 -10.71 -8.17
CA ILE A 60 -13.54 -11.10 -6.77
C ILE A 60 -15.02 -11.30 -6.40
N ALA A 61 -15.97 -10.66 -7.11
CA ALA A 61 -17.38 -10.62 -6.75
C ALA A 61 -18.03 -12.00 -6.51
N PRO A 62 -17.73 -13.07 -7.28
CA PRO A 62 -18.32 -14.40 -7.05
C PRO A 62 -17.96 -15.01 -5.68
N ARG A 63 -16.84 -14.60 -5.09
CA ARG A 63 -16.36 -15.08 -3.78
C ARG A 63 -16.98 -14.33 -2.60
N LEU A 64 -17.58 -13.15 -2.84
CA LEU A 64 -18.06 -12.25 -1.81
C LEU A 64 -19.56 -12.43 -1.54
N LYS A 65 -19.92 -13.12 -0.46
CA LYS A 65 -21.34 -13.42 -0.11
C LYS A 65 -22.18 -12.15 0.13
N LEU A 66 -21.60 -11.01 0.56
CA LEU A 66 -22.29 -9.73 0.66
C LEU A 66 -22.22 -8.92 -0.65
N GLY A 67 -21.43 -9.39 -1.60
CA GLY A 67 -21.28 -8.83 -2.94
C GLY A 67 -20.50 -7.53 -3.00
N VAL A 68 -20.40 -6.98 -4.21
CA VAL A 68 -19.73 -5.70 -4.49
C VAL A 68 -20.77 -4.65 -4.81
N ARG A 69 -20.58 -3.43 -4.32
CA ARG A 69 -21.42 -2.26 -4.63
C ARG A 69 -20.54 -1.07 -5.01
N ARG A 70 -20.87 -0.43 -6.13
CA ARG A 70 -20.24 0.82 -6.56
C ARG A 70 -21.16 1.99 -6.27
N ILE A 71 -20.64 3.03 -5.58
CA ILE A 71 -21.36 4.27 -5.30
C ILE A 71 -20.45 5.46 -5.62
N ALA A 72 -21.01 6.55 -6.14
CA ALA A 72 -20.20 7.72 -6.52
C ALA A 72 -19.76 8.49 -5.26
N ILE A 73 -18.49 8.38 -4.89
CA ILE A 73 -17.87 9.06 -3.72
C ILE A 73 -16.83 10.05 -4.23
N ARG A 74 -17.17 11.33 -4.30
CA ARG A 74 -16.25 12.40 -4.73
C ARG A 74 -15.04 12.50 -3.80
N ARG A 75 -13.90 12.96 -4.33
CA ARG A 75 -12.67 13.14 -3.53
C ARG A 75 -12.84 14.22 -2.48
N GLU A 76 -13.24 15.40 -2.92
CA GLU A 76 -13.42 16.57 -2.05
C GLU A 76 -14.76 16.52 -1.32
N PRO A 77 -14.89 17.21 -0.15
CA PRO A 77 -16.17 17.41 0.50
C PRO A 77 -17.18 18.04 -0.46
N HIS A 78 -18.38 17.49 -0.52
CA HIS A 78 -19.41 17.95 -1.44
C HIS A 78 -20.81 17.83 -0.78
N PRO A 79 -21.77 18.74 -1.06
CA PRO A 79 -23.12 18.67 -0.48
C PRO A 79 -23.82 17.32 -0.71
N THR A 80 -23.53 16.66 -1.84
CA THR A 80 -24.08 15.32 -2.12
C THR A 80 -23.55 14.22 -1.20
N ASP A 81 -22.51 14.46 -0.40
CA ASP A 81 -21.95 13.46 0.52
C ASP A 81 -22.98 12.99 1.54
N PHE A 82 -23.93 13.84 1.91
CA PHE A 82 -25.03 13.44 2.78
C PHE A 82 -25.92 12.38 2.13
N LEU A 83 -26.29 12.55 0.85
CA LEU A 83 -27.08 11.56 0.11
C LEU A 83 -26.31 10.25 -0.09
N VAL A 84 -25.02 10.37 -0.39
CA VAL A 84 -24.12 9.21 -0.51
C VAL A 84 -24.02 8.45 0.81
N TRP A 85 -23.91 9.18 1.93
CA TRP A 85 -23.91 8.60 3.28
C TRP A 85 -25.25 7.92 3.61
N LEU A 86 -26.40 8.51 3.27
CA LEU A 86 -27.70 7.87 3.44
C LEU A 86 -27.81 6.57 2.65
N ARG A 87 -27.33 6.56 1.38
CA ARG A 87 -27.26 5.34 0.56
C ARG A 87 -26.34 4.29 1.19
N PHE A 88 -25.21 4.71 1.72
CA PHE A 88 -24.28 3.85 2.45
C PHE A 88 -24.96 3.25 3.70
N MET A 89 -25.70 4.04 4.47
CA MET A 89 -26.47 3.57 5.63
C MET A 89 -27.55 2.57 5.25
N PHE A 90 -28.26 2.80 4.14
CA PHE A 90 -29.25 1.87 3.62
C PHE A 90 -28.62 0.52 3.26
N LEU A 91 -27.46 0.53 2.60
CA LEU A 91 -26.71 -0.71 2.30
C LEU A 91 -26.29 -1.45 3.58
N ILE A 92 -25.84 -0.75 4.61
CA ILE A 92 -25.49 -1.35 5.90
C ILE A 92 -26.72 -2.00 6.56
N LEU A 93 -27.89 -1.35 6.50
CA LEU A 93 -29.13 -1.92 7.04
C LEU A 93 -29.54 -3.20 6.31
N ARG A 94 -29.39 -3.20 4.98
CA ARG A 94 -29.74 -4.35 4.13
C ARG A 94 -28.75 -5.49 4.26
N LEU A 95 -27.45 -5.19 4.27
CA LEU A 95 -26.38 -6.20 4.31
C LEU A 95 -26.10 -6.73 5.73
N ARG A 96 -26.54 -6.01 6.77
CA ARG A 96 -26.40 -6.35 8.20
C ARG A 96 -24.98 -6.84 8.57
N PRO A 97 -23.92 -6.08 8.27
CA PRO A 97 -22.58 -6.47 8.66
C PRO A 97 -22.39 -6.40 10.16
N ASP A 98 -21.53 -7.27 10.71
CA ASP A 98 -21.03 -7.22 12.09
C ASP A 98 -19.82 -6.27 12.16
N VAL A 99 -19.00 -6.26 11.11
CA VAL A 99 -17.79 -5.46 10.98
C VAL A 99 -17.95 -4.45 9.84
N LEU A 100 -17.71 -3.19 10.14
CA LEU A 100 -17.61 -2.10 9.18
C LEU A 100 -16.17 -1.62 9.14
N HIS A 101 -15.43 -1.91 8.06
CA HIS A 101 -14.05 -1.54 7.91
C HIS A 101 -13.88 -0.45 6.85
N GLY A 102 -13.60 0.77 7.29
CA GLY A 102 -13.37 1.92 6.42
C GLY A 102 -11.89 2.10 6.10
N HIS A 103 -11.56 2.19 4.80
CA HIS A 103 -10.22 2.36 4.29
C HIS A 103 -10.02 3.76 3.71
N GLY A 104 -9.01 4.47 4.21
CA GLY A 104 -8.72 5.85 3.85
C GLY A 104 -9.70 6.86 4.43
N ALA A 105 -9.40 8.16 4.31
CA ALA A 105 -10.07 9.22 5.05
C ALA A 105 -11.61 9.26 4.86
N LYS A 106 -12.10 9.32 3.61
CA LYS A 106 -13.52 9.58 3.34
C LYS A 106 -14.41 8.37 3.61
N ALA A 107 -14.01 7.17 3.17
CA ALA A 107 -14.75 5.95 3.47
C ALA A 107 -14.69 5.62 4.98
N GLY A 108 -13.53 5.85 5.61
CA GLY A 108 -13.38 5.78 7.05
C GLY A 108 -14.30 6.76 7.79
N ALA A 109 -14.48 7.98 7.29
CA ALA A 109 -15.43 8.92 7.86
C ALA A 109 -16.87 8.40 7.78
N PHE A 110 -17.31 7.87 6.63
CA PHE A 110 -18.66 7.33 6.47
C PHE A 110 -18.96 6.17 7.43
N VAL A 111 -17.99 5.29 7.66
CA VAL A 111 -18.10 4.21 8.65
C VAL A 111 -18.23 4.77 10.08
N ARG A 112 -17.40 5.75 10.44
CA ARG A 112 -17.29 6.32 11.79
C ARG A 112 -18.42 7.30 12.13
N LEU A 113 -19.08 7.91 11.13
CA LEU A 113 -20.27 8.74 11.33
C LEU A 113 -21.51 7.93 11.73
N ARG A 114 -21.48 6.61 11.63
CA ARG A 114 -22.58 5.76 12.07
C ARG A 114 -22.66 5.74 13.60
N PRO A 115 -23.89 5.80 14.19
CA PRO A 115 -24.07 5.64 15.63
C PRO A 115 -23.50 4.32 16.17
N ARG A 116 -23.01 4.33 17.41
CA ARG A 116 -22.52 3.12 18.10
C ARG A 116 -23.63 2.07 18.21
N SER A 117 -23.25 0.80 18.11
CA SER A 117 -24.14 -0.35 18.28
C SER A 117 -23.39 -1.43 19.03
N LYS A 118 -24.02 -2.06 20.00
CA LYS A 118 -23.41 -3.16 20.77
C LYS A 118 -23.02 -4.39 19.91
N SER A 119 -23.68 -4.58 18.77
CA SER A 119 -23.49 -5.75 17.91
C SER A 119 -22.63 -5.50 16.67
N LYS A 120 -22.05 -4.29 16.49
CA LYS A 120 -21.32 -3.94 15.27
C LYS A 120 -20.10 -3.11 15.59
N ILE A 121 -18.92 -3.52 15.11
CA ILE A 121 -17.69 -2.79 15.29
C ILE A 121 -17.33 -1.93 14.07
N ARG A 122 -16.66 -0.81 14.33
CA ARG A 122 -16.20 0.17 13.32
C ARG A 122 -14.69 0.22 13.35
N ILE A 123 -14.12 -0.20 12.25
CA ILE A 123 -12.69 -0.31 12.06
C ILE A 123 -12.24 0.78 11.10
N TYR A 124 -11.06 1.30 11.33
CA TYR A 124 -10.46 2.31 10.48
C TYR A 124 -8.99 2.02 10.17
N THR A 125 -8.67 1.94 8.88
CA THR A 125 -7.30 1.91 8.36
C THR A 125 -7.04 3.16 7.54
N PRO A 126 -6.19 4.11 8.00
CA PRO A 126 -5.95 5.39 7.33
C PRO A 126 -5.30 5.31 5.95
N HIS A 127 -4.36 4.37 5.72
CA HIS A 127 -3.56 4.25 4.49
C HIS A 127 -2.90 5.57 4.05
N GLY A 128 -2.35 6.31 4.99
CA GLY A 128 -1.76 7.63 4.73
C GLY A 128 -2.78 8.74 4.48
N GLY A 129 -3.82 8.51 3.75
CA GLY A 129 -5.00 9.37 3.47
C GLY A 129 -4.91 10.85 3.84
N SER A 130 -5.59 11.25 4.93
CA SER A 130 -5.60 12.62 5.47
C SER A 130 -4.26 13.08 6.06
N LEU A 131 -3.34 12.16 6.36
CA LEU A 131 -2.04 12.45 6.99
C LEU A 131 -1.05 13.13 6.04
N HIS A 132 -1.31 13.13 4.74
CA HIS A 132 -0.45 13.78 3.74
C HIS A 132 -0.67 15.30 3.62
N TYR A 133 -1.73 15.84 4.23
CA TYR A 133 -1.97 17.28 4.18
C TYR A 133 -1.21 17.99 5.30
N PRO A 134 -0.35 18.99 4.97
CA PRO A 134 0.35 19.79 5.98
C PRO A 134 -0.63 20.49 6.92
N LEU A 135 -0.37 20.42 8.23
CA LEU A 135 -1.27 20.94 9.27
C LEU A 135 -1.41 22.47 9.27
N ASP A 136 -0.46 23.18 8.69
CA ASP A 136 -0.43 24.64 8.51
C ASP A 136 -1.35 25.12 7.37
N THR A 137 -1.92 24.19 6.60
CA THR A 137 -2.89 24.50 5.55
C THR A 137 -4.32 24.42 6.09
N LEU A 138 -5.25 25.27 5.56
CA LEU A 138 -6.67 25.21 5.91
C LEU A 138 -7.25 23.81 5.70
N LYS A 139 -6.83 23.13 4.62
CA LYS A 139 -7.26 21.79 4.28
C LYS A 139 -6.75 20.76 5.29
N GLY A 140 -5.47 20.82 5.65
CA GLY A 140 -4.87 19.95 6.68
C GLY A 140 -5.51 20.16 8.05
N ALA A 141 -5.73 21.42 8.46
CA ALA A 141 -6.41 21.73 9.71
C ALA A 141 -7.85 21.18 9.75
N PHE A 142 -8.61 21.31 8.63
CA PHE A 142 -9.95 20.74 8.50
C PHE A 142 -9.96 19.22 8.66
N TYR A 143 -9.13 18.51 7.89
CA TYR A 143 -9.08 17.05 7.97
C TYR A 143 -8.59 16.55 9.33
N SER A 144 -7.62 17.21 9.94
CA SER A 144 -7.13 16.88 11.28
C SER A 144 -8.22 17.04 12.34
N ARG A 145 -9.03 18.12 12.29
CA ARG A 145 -10.17 18.31 13.21
C ARG A 145 -11.24 17.23 13.00
N LEU A 146 -11.55 16.89 11.74
CA LEU A 146 -12.51 15.85 11.42
C LEU A 146 -12.04 14.48 11.93
N GLU A 147 -10.76 14.14 11.71
CA GLU A 147 -10.16 12.89 12.22
C GLU A 147 -10.25 12.81 13.74
N ARG A 148 -9.91 13.90 14.46
CA ARG A 148 -10.05 13.97 15.92
C ARG A 148 -11.47 13.80 16.40
N ALA A 149 -12.44 14.43 15.74
CA ALA A 149 -13.86 14.30 16.08
C ALA A 149 -14.37 12.86 15.90
N LEU A 150 -13.91 12.18 14.84
CA LEU A 150 -14.30 10.80 14.54
C LEU A 150 -13.55 9.74 15.35
N MET A 151 -12.49 10.13 16.06
CA MET A 151 -11.64 9.22 16.82
C MET A 151 -12.44 8.46 17.89
N ASN A 152 -13.34 9.14 18.59
CA ASN A 152 -14.21 8.54 19.62
C ASN A 152 -15.21 7.52 19.05
N ASN A 153 -15.46 7.57 17.74
CA ASN A 153 -16.39 6.70 17.05
C ASN A 153 -15.70 5.53 16.34
N THR A 154 -14.45 5.23 16.68
CA THR A 154 -13.66 4.13 16.12
C THR A 154 -13.44 3.10 17.23
N ASP A 155 -13.79 1.85 16.97
CA ASP A 155 -13.62 0.77 17.95
C ASP A 155 -12.22 0.15 17.84
N LEU A 156 -11.68 0.07 16.60
CA LEU A 156 -10.33 -0.40 16.33
C LEU A 156 -9.67 0.41 15.22
N PHE A 157 -8.45 0.88 15.48
CA PHE A 157 -7.54 1.42 14.48
C PHE A 157 -6.58 0.33 14.05
N LEU A 158 -6.53 0.06 12.74
CA LEU A 158 -5.55 -0.82 12.11
C LEU A 158 -4.58 0.01 11.28
N PHE A 159 -3.29 -0.10 11.60
CA PHE A 159 -2.23 0.56 10.85
C PHE A 159 -1.39 -0.49 10.13
N GLU A 160 -1.06 -0.21 8.88
CA GLU A 160 -0.23 -1.08 8.04
C GLU A 160 1.26 -1.04 8.42
N SER A 161 1.67 -0.11 9.29
CA SER A 161 3.05 0.05 9.78
C SER A 161 3.09 0.80 11.12
N ALA A 162 4.16 0.63 11.88
CA ALA A 162 4.44 1.46 13.05
C ALA A 162 4.64 2.93 12.63
N PHE A 163 5.28 3.17 11.49
CA PHE A 163 5.42 4.50 10.91
C PHE A 163 4.05 5.19 10.69
N ALA A 164 3.08 4.49 10.11
CA ALA A 164 1.74 5.03 9.89
C ALA A 164 1.02 5.35 11.21
N ARG A 165 1.12 4.45 12.20
CA ARG A 165 0.60 4.68 13.56
C ARG A 165 1.22 5.92 14.20
N ASP A 166 2.53 6.00 14.20
CA ASP A 166 3.27 7.09 14.89
C ASP A 166 3.04 8.43 14.18
N THR A 167 2.90 8.41 12.84
CA THR A 167 2.51 9.59 12.07
C THR A 167 1.09 10.03 12.42
N TYR A 168 0.14 9.09 12.52
CA TYR A 168 -1.22 9.42 12.98
C TYR A 168 -1.22 10.04 14.36
N GLN A 169 -0.48 9.46 15.30
CA GLN A 169 -0.40 9.96 16.68
C GLN A 169 0.18 11.38 16.76
N ARG A 170 1.24 11.67 15.97
CA ARG A 170 1.85 13.01 15.92
C ARG A 170 0.93 14.06 15.29
N THR A 171 0.22 13.70 14.22
CA THR A 171 -0.54 14.69 13.42
C THR A 171 -1.99 14.86 13.90
N ILE A 172 -2.60 13.78 14.34
CA ILE A 172 -4.02 13.77 14.73
C ILE A 172 -4.18 13.67 16.25
N GLY A 173 -3.44 12.77 16.89
CA GLY A 173 -3.50 12.48 18.31
C GLY A 173 -3.56 10.99 18.61
N ILE A 174 -3.46 10.63 19.88
CA ILE A 174 -3.49 9.23 20.34
C ILE A 174 -4.89 8.65 20.12
N PRO A 175 -5.05 7.55 19.36
CA PRO A 175 -6.32 6.86 19.19
C PRO A 175 -6.95 6.47 20.52
N LYS A 176 -8.26 6.63 20.65
CA LYS A 176 -9.01 6.28 21.89
C LYS A 176 -9.63 4.89 21.85
N GLY A 177 -9.70 4.24 20.69
CA GLY A 177 -10.08 2.84 20.53
C GLY A 177 -8.86 1.93 20.57
N LEU A 178 -9.09 0.63 20.38
CA LEU A 178 -8.00 -0.34 20.25
C LEU A 178 -7.09 0.01 19.08
N VAL A 179 -5.80 -0.27 19.22
CA VAL A 179 -4.78 -0.03 18.18
C VAL A 179 -4.04 -1.33 17.90
N ARG A 180 -3.93 -1.68 16.62
CA ARG A 180 -3.08 -2.78 16.15
C ARG A 180 -2.28 -2.34 14.93
N CYS A 181 -1.03 -2.77 14.86
CA CYS A 181 -0.25 -2.72 13.62
C CYS A 181 -0.33 -4.10 12.96
N VAL A 182 -0.81 -4.14 11.72
CA VAL A 182 -0.92 -5.36 10.93
C VAL A 182 -0.35 -5.05 9.55
N PHE A 183 0.80 -5.61 9.24
CA PHE A 183 1.51 -5.35 8.00
C PHE A 183 0.70 -5.81 6.77
N ASN A 184 0.91 -5.13 5.65
CA ASN A 184 0.45 -5.61 4.35
C ASN A 184 1.06 -6.98 4.06
N GLY A 185 0.32 -7.83 3.37
CA GLY A 185 0.77 -9.18 3.05
C GLY A 185 0.66 -9.49 1.56
N VAL A 186 1.54 -10.36 1.08
CA VAL A 186 1.56 -10.87 -0.29
C VAL A 186 1.09 -12.33 -0.33
N THR A 187 0.56 -12.74 -1.46
CA THR A 187 0.01 -14.10 -1.69
C THR A 187 1.13 -15.13 -1.87
N ALA A 188 0.78 -16.42 -1.76
CA ALA A 188 1.76 -17.51 -1.81
C ALA A 188 2.50 -17.59 -3.17
N ASP A 189 1.80 -17.31 -4.28
CA ASP A 189 2.36 -17.31 -5.62
C ASP A 189 3.39 -16.19 -5.86
N GLU A 190 3.40 -15.15 -5.04
CA GLU A 190 4.39 -14.08 -5.11
C GLU A 190 5.77 -14.50 -4.58
N PHE A 191 5.84 -15.61 -3.86
CA PHE A 191 7.10 -16.22 -3.42
C PHE A 191 7.76 -17.10 -4.49
N ASP A 192 7.10 -17.35 -5.62
CA ASP A 192 7.74 -18.04 -6.72
C ASP A 192 8.91 -17.21 -7.29
N PRO A 193 10.02 -17.84 -7.67
CA PRO A 193 11.15 -17.12 -8.26
C PRO A 193 10.77 -16.36 -9.52
N VAL A 194 11.38 -15.20 -9.72
CA VAL A 194 11.29 -14.44 -10.98
C VAL A 194 12.55 -14.67 -11.78
N VAL A 195 12.41 -15.24 -12.99
CA VAL A 195 13.51 -15.46 -13.90
C VAL A 195 13.88 -14.14 -14.59
N LYS A 196 15.15 -13.76 -14.49
CA LYS A 196 15.69 -12.57 -15.15
C LYS A 196 15.61 -12.74 -16.69
N ALA A 197 15.04 -11.76 -17.37
CA ALA A 197 14.92 -11.77 -18.82
C ALA A 197 16.26 -11.56 -19.51
N ALA A 198 16.44 -12.11 -20.72
CA ALA A 198 17.67 -11.97 -21.50
C ALA A 198 18.02 -10.50 -21.84
N ASP A 199 16.98 -9.65 -21.94
CA ASP A 199 17.09 -8.21 -22.21
C ASP A 199 17.09 -7.35 -20.94
N ALA A 200 17.31 -7.94 -19.75
CA ALA A 200 17.29 -7.22 -18.48
C ALA A 200 18.45 -6.22 -18.37
N THR A 201 18.14 -5.04 -17.86
CA THR A 201 19.12 -3.99 -17.52
C THR A 201 19.79 -4.27 -16.17
N ASP A 202 20.79 -3.47 -15.81
CA ASP A 202 21.44 -3.57 -14.49
C ASP A 202 20.47 -3.21 -13.37
N VAL A 203 19.70 -2.14 -13.57
CA VAL A 203 18.77 -1.57 -12.61
C VAL A 203 17.34 -1.56 -13.15
N VAL A 204 16.37 -1.79 -12.29
CA VAL A 204 14.95 -1.66 -12.60
C VAL A 204 14.23 -0.80 -11.54
N TYR A 205 13.29 -0.01 -12.00
CA TYR A 205 12.26 0.64 -11.19
C TYR A 205 10.90 0.05 -11.56
N VAL A 206 10.07 -0.22 -10.55
CA VAL A 206 8.68 -0.67 -10.74
C VAL A 206 7.77 0.18 -9.87
N GLY A 207 6.89 0.97 -10.48
CA GLY A 207 5.97 1.82 -9.73
C GLY A 207 5.28 2.89 -10.55
N GLU A 208 4.39 3.63 -9.91
CA GLU A 208 3.70 4.79 -10.47
C GLU A 208 4.69 5.95 -10.68
N PHE A 209 4.61 6.66 -11.80
CA PHE A 209 5.43 7.86 -12.04
C PHE A 209 4.77 9.08 -11.40
N ARG A 210 5.00 9.21 -10.11
CA ARG A 210 4.57 10.34 -9.25
C ARG A 210 5.76 10.85 -8.47
N HIS A 211 5.80 12.14 -8.20
CA HIS A 211 6.89 12.80 -7.47
C HIS A 211 7.26 12.07 -6.15
N ILE A 212 6.26 11.63 -5.42
CA ILE A 212 6.48 10.91 -4.14
C ILE A 212 7.26 9.58 -4.32
N LYS A 213 7.26 9.00 -5.53
CA LYS A 213 7.94 7.73 -5.84
C LYS A 213 9.40 7.90 -6.28
N GLY A 214 9.83 9.12 -6.66
CA GLY A 214 11.24 9.47 -6.83
C GLY A 214 11.95 8.89 -8.06
N ALA A 215 11.24 8.53 -9.13
CA ALA A 215 11.85 8.02 -10.35
C ALA A 215 12.84 9.01 -10.98
N ASP A 216 12.58 10.31 -10.83
CA ASP A 216 13.47 11.41 -11.23
C ASP A 216 14.84 11.35 -10.52
N LEU A 217 14.85 11.09 -9.21
CA LEU A 217 16.08 10.92 -8.44
C LEU A 217 16.91 9.72 -8.91
N LEU A 218 16.24 8.63 -9.34
CA LEU A 218 16.92 7.46 -9.86
C LEU A 218 17.59 7.77 -11.22
N ILE A 219 16.94 8.53 -12.08
CA ILE A 219 17.55 8.99 -13.34
C ILE A 219 18.81 9.83 -13.05
N ASP A 220 18.75 10.74 -12.06
CA ASP A 220 19.92 11.54 -11.65
C ASP A 220 21.05 10.64 -11.07
N ALA A 221 20.71 9.62 -10.28
CA ALA A 221 21.69 8.68 -9.75
C ALA A 221 22.39 7.87 -10.87
N VAL A 222 21.64 7.44 -11.88
CA VAL A 222 22.20 6.74 -13.06
C VAL A 222 23.09 7.68 -13.87
N ALA A 223 22.68 8.96 -14.07
CA ALA A 223 23.52 9.97 -14.73
C ALA A 223 24.86 10.12 -14.02
N ARG A 224 24.85 10.24 -12.69
CA ARG A 224 26.06 10.35 -11.87
C ARG A 224 26.97 9.12 -12.03
N LEU A 225 26.42 7.90 -11.91
CA LEU A 225 27.20 6.67 -12.10
C LEU A 225 27.88 6.62 -13.49
N ARG A 226 27.19 7.05 -14.53
CA ARG A 226 27.75 7.07 -15.87
C ARG A 226 28.81 8.16 -16.04
N THR A 227 28.68 9.31 -15.38
CA THR A 227 29.73 10.33 -15.31
C THR A 227 30.98 9.79 -14.60
N ASP A 228 30.81 8.95 -13.58
CA ASP A 228 31.90 8.26 -12.87
C ASP A 228 32.45 7.03 -13.64
N GLY A 229 32.10 6.89 -14.93
CA GLY A 229 32.60 5.84 -15.83
C GLY A 229 31.91 4.47 -15.72
N LYS A 230 30.86 4.33 -14.92
CA LYS A 230 30.09 3.07 -14.78
C LYS A 230 28.98 3.03 -15.85
N ARG A 231 29.00 2.05 -16.72
CA ARG A 231 28.00 1.88 -17.80
C ARG A 231 26.69 1.25 -17.29
N VAL A 232 26.05 1.89 -16.30
CA VAL A 232 24.79 1.38 -15.74
C VAL A 232 23.62 1.64 -16.70
N THR A 233 22.76 0.63 -16.87
CA THR A 233 21.52 0.65 -17.65
C THR A 233 20.30 0.56 -16.76
N LEU A 234 19.16 1.21 -17.13
CA LEU A 234 17.96 1.32 -16.33
C LEU A 234 16.70 0.99 -17.13
N THR A 235 15.84 0.15 -16.56
CA THR A 235 14.46 -0.03 -17.04
C THR A 235 13.48 0.67 -16.06
N LEU A 236 12.63 1.53 -16.59
CA LEU A 236 11.53 2.18 -15.87
C LEU A 236 10.20 1.50 -16.25
N ALA A 237 9.65 0.73 -15.33
CA ALA A 237 8.38 0.01 -15.47
C ALA A 237 7.29 0.73 -14.69
N GLY A 238 6.42 1.44 -15.38
CA GLY A 238 5.36 2.23 -14.77
C GLY A 238 4.68 3.20 -15.71
N ASP A 239 3.75 3.95 -15.15
CA ASP A 239 3.01 5.01 -15.81
C ASP A 239 2.60 6.05 -14.76
N GLY A 240 2.27 7.26 -15.17
CA GLY A 240 1.82 8.31 -14.26
C GLY A 240 2.02 9.72 -14.79
N GLU A 241 1.62 10.68 -13.96
CA GLU A 241 1.61 12.11 -14.31
C GLU A 241 3.00 12.68 -14.67
N GLU A 242 4.09 12.06 -14.19
CA GLU A 242 5.46 12.51 -14.45
C GLU A 242 6.12 11.85 -15.68
N MET A 243 5.42 11.00 -16.43
CA MET A 243 5.99 10.27 -17.57
C MET A 243 6.76 11.18 -18.55
N GLU A 244 6.14 12.27 -19.00
CA GLU A 244 6.75 13.17 -19.98
C GLU A 244 7.91 13.98 -19.38
N ALA A 245 7.83 14.35 -18.11
CA ALA A 245 8.92 15.02 -17.40
C ALA A 245 10.14 14.10 -17.26
N LEU A 246 9.92 12.81 -16.92
CA LEU A 246 10.99 11.82 -16.81
C LEU A 246 11.66 11.56 -18.18
N LYS A 247 10.90 11.45 -19.27
CA LYS A 247 11.46 11.33 -20.62
C LYS A 247 12.31 12.56 -21.02
N ALA A 248 11.81 13.76 -20.72
CA ALA A 248 12.57 14.99 -20.96
C ALA A 248 13.87 15.04 -20.14
N GLN A 249 13.84 14.58 -18.88
CA GLN A 249 15.04 14.48 -18.03
C GLN A 249 16.06 13.50 -18.63
N VAL A 250 15.64 12.32 -19.08
CA VAL A 250 16.52 11.33 -19.76
C VAL A 250 17.19 11.94 -20.99
N GLN A 251 16.45 12.67 -21.81
CA GLN A 251 17.01 13.38 -22.98
C GLN A 251 18.02 14.45 -22.59
N LYS A 252 17.66 15.31 -21.61
CA LYS A 252 18.52 16.39 -21.09
C LYS A 252 19.84 15.87 -20.55
N LEU A 253 19.83 14.70 -19.92
CA LEU A 253 21.01 14.05 -19.32
C LEU A 253 21.76 13.11 -20.31
N HIS A 254 21.35 13.09 -21.59
CA HIS A 254 21.95 12.21 -22.62
C HIS A 254 21.94 10.73 -22.27
N LEU A 255 20.85 10.25 -21.63
CA LEU A 255 20.71 8.86 -21.16
C LEU A 255 19.81 7.99 -22.06
N THR A 256 19.44 8.45 -23.25
CA THR A 256 18.48 7.78 -24.14
C THR A 256 18.84 6.32 -24.45
N GLU A 257 20.16 6.03 -24.62
CA GLU A 257 20.65 4.68 -24.89
C GLU A 257 20.79 3.81 -23.62
N ALA A 258 20.67 4.42 -22.43
CA ALA A 258 20.86 3.74 -21.15
C ALA A 258 19.57 3.52 -20.37
N VAL A 259 18.52 4.29 -20.65
CA VAL A 259 17.26 4.27 -19.92
C VAL A 259 16.12 3.95 -20.88
N ARG A 260 15.36 2.91 -20.57
CA ARG A 260 14.16 2.56 -21.33
C ARG A 260 12.90 2.59 -20.47
N PHE A 261 11.81 3.00 -21.08
CA PHE A 261 10.47 2.98 -20.49
C PHE A 261 9.69 1.81 -21.12
N ILE A 262 9.09 0.96 -20.28
CA ILE A 262 8.29 -0.19 -20.75
C ILE A 262 6.80 -0.07 -20.45
N GLY A 263 6.38 1.11 -19.93
CA GLY A 263 4.99 1.36 -19.57
C GLY A 263 4.54 0.60 -18.32
N HIS A 264 3.24 0.61 -18.08
CA HIS A 264 2.66 -0.13 -16.96
C HIS A 264 2.62 -1.64 -17.23
N VAL A 265 3.20 -2.41 -16.33
CA VAL A 265 3.26 -3.87 -16.39
C VAL A 265 2.95 -4.48 -15.01
N LYS A 266 2.65 -5.77 -14.96
CA LYS A 266 2.60 -6.50 -13.68
C LYS A 266 3.97 -6.44 -13.00
N ALA A 267 4.00 -6.27 -11.66
CA ALA A 267 5.24 -6.08 -10.91
C ALA A 267 6.27 -7.19 -11.19
N ARG A 268 5.86 -8.45 -11.18
CA ARG A 268 6.74 -9.61 -11.46
C ARG A 268 7.38 -9.57 -12.86
N TYR A 269 6.64 -9.11 -13.88
CA TYR A 269 7.24 -8.88 -15.20
C TYR A 269 8.22 -7.71 -15.16
N GLY A 270 7.90 -6.62 -14.45
CA GLY A 270 8.83 -5.52 -14.22
C GLY A 270 10.14 -6.01 -13.55
N PHE A 271 10.03 -6.80 -12.49
CA PHE A 271 11.20 -7.36 -11.80
C PHE A 271 12.11 -8.20 -12.71
N SER A 272 11.54 -8.92 -13.67
CA SER A 272 12.37 -9.69 -14.63
C SER A 272 13.24 -8.81 -15.53
N LYS A 273 12.95 -7.51 -15.64
CA LYS A 273 13.62 -6.57 -16.55
C LYS A 273 14.85 -5.86 -15.95
N GLY A 274 15.27 -6.24 -14.75
CA GLY A 274 16.50 -5.71 -14.16
C GLY A 274 17.17 -6.68 -13.20
N GLY A 275 18.46 -6.43 -12.92
CA GLY A 275 19.24 -7.20 -11.97
C GLY A 275 19.12 -6.72 -10.54
N LEU A 276 18.87 -5.43 -10.35
CA LEU A 276 18.73 -4.75 -9.06
C LEU A 276 17.48 -3.86 -9.08
N LEU A 277 16.53 -4.10 -8.19
CA LEU A 277 15.42 -3.17 -7.98
C LEU A 277 15.87 -1.98 -7.14
N VAL A 278 15.55 -0.77 -7.58
CA VAL A 278 15.76 0.46 -6.78
C VAL A 278 14.41 1.06 -6.44
N VAL A 279 14.20 1.36 -5.15
CA VAL A 279 12.98 2.00 -4.63
C VAL A 279 13.31 3.39 -4.09
N PRO A 280 13.27 4.43 -4.93
CA PRO A 280 13.76 5.77 -4.61
C PRO A 280 12.73 6.66 -3.93
N SER A 281 11.71 6.08 -3.30
CA SER A 281 10.55 6.80 -2.76
C SER A 281 10.95 7.94 -1.81
N ARG A 282 10.27 9.09 -1.94
CA ARG A 282 10.35 10.21 -0.99
C ARG A 282 9.46 10.00 0.23
N GLY A 283 8.45 9.13 0.10
CA GLY A 283 7.56 8.76 1.19
C GLY A 283 6.68 7.57 0.82
N ASP A 284 6.55 6.62 1.74
CA ASP A 284 5.71 5.42 1.54
C ASP A 284 5.38 4.81 2.92
N SER A 285 4.12 4.49 3.17
CA SER A 285 3.73 3.91 4.48
C SER A 285 4.16 2.46 4.62
N MET A 286 3.81 1.63 3.62
CA MET A 286 4.11 0.19 3.56
C MET A 286 3.96 -0.26 2.10
N PRO A 287 5.00 -0.03 1.25
CA PRO A 287 4.88 -0.24 -0.18
C PRO A 287 4.84 -1.71 -0.57
N TYR A 288 3.80 -2.10 -1.28
CA TYR A 288 3.65 -3.47 -1.79
C TYR A 288 4.82 -3.89 -2.68
N VAL A 289 5.31 -3.00 -3.55
CA VAL A 289 6.42 -3.32 -4.46
C VAL A 289 7.68 -3.82 -3.73
N VAL A 290 7.95 -3.32 -2.52
CA VAL A 290 9.08 -3.78 -1.69
C VAL A 290 8.81 -5.16 -1.13
N ILE A 291 7.58 -5.41 -0.63
CA ILE A 291 7.18 -6.72 -0.10
C ILE A 291 7.15 -7.77 -1.23
N GLU A 292 6.60 -7.42 -2.39
CA GLU A 292 6.56 -8.27 -3.59
C GLU A 292 7.95 -8.66 -4.08
N ALA A 293 8.85 -7.69 -4.16
CA ALA A 293 10.22 -7.92 -4.59
C ALA A 293 10.99 -8.77 -3.58
N ALA A 294 10.81 -8.50 -2.28
CA ALA A 294 11.40 -9.31 -1.22
C ALA A 294 10.88 -10.76 -1.28
N ALA A 295 9.56 -10.97 -1.41
CA ALA A 295 8.95 -12.29 -1.55
C ALA A 295 9.52 -13.06 -2.76
N ALA A 296 9.71 -12.39 -3.89
CA ALA A 296 10.31 -12.97 -5.10
C ALA A 296 11.83 -13.16 -5.01
N GLY A 297 12.49 -12.75 -3.91
CA GLY A 297 13.95 -12.84 -3.74
C GLY A 297 14.73 -11.91 -4.67
N ILE A 298 14.16 -10.78 -5.05
CA ILE A 298 14.78 -9.79 -5.95
C ILE A 298 15.82 -8.97 -5.16
N PRO A 299 17.09 -8.90 -5.63
CA PRO A 299 18.06 -7.96 -5.10
C PRO A 299 17.53 -6.53 -5.14
N MET A 300 17.62 -5.79 -4.02
CA MET A 300 17.11 -4.42 -3.99
C MET A 300 17.89 -3.51 -3.06
N VAL A 301 17.84 -2.21 -3.37
CA VAL A 301 18.17 -1.10 -2.48
C VAL A 301 17.00 -0.12 -2.44
N ALA A 302 16.76 0.52 -1.29
CA ALA A 302 15.59 1.36 -1.11
C ALA A 302 15.89 2.61 -0.29
N ALA A 303 15.08 3.64 -0.44
CA ALA A 303 15.15 4.83 0.39
C ALA A 303 14.70 4.50 1.84
N ASN A 304 15.41 5.06 2.82
CA ASN A 304 15.10 4.93 4.24
C ASN A 304 13.92 5.85 4.60
N VAL A 305 12.71 5.50 4.17
CA VAL A 305 11.50 6.30 4.40
C VAL A 305 10.31 5.46 4.80
N GLY A 306 9.43 6.04 5.59
CA GLY A 306 8.14 5.44 5.92
C GLY A 306 8.26 4.09 6.63
N GLY A 307 7.48 3.13 6.14
CA GLY A 307 7.50 1.74 6.61
C GLY A 307 8.52 0.84 5.90
N ILE A 308 9.31 1.36 4.95
CA ILE A 308 10.34 0.56 4.25
C ILE A 308 11.34 -0.07 5.23
N PRO A 309 11.88 0.65 6.24
CA PRO A 309 12.77 0.05 7.25
C PRO A 309 12.12 -1.10 8.03
N GLU A 310 10.79 -1.08 8.22
CA GLU A 310 10.07 -2.16 8.92
C GLU A 310 10.07 -3.45 8.10
N ILE A 311 10.02 -3.34 6.75
CA ILE A 311 10.12 -4.47 5.83
C ILE A 311 11.56 -5.04 5.87
N PHE A 312 12.56 -4.16 5.76
CA PHE A 312 13.97 -4.57 5.74
C PHE A 312 14.44 -5.15 7.08
N GLY A 313 13.91 -4.67 8.22
CA GLY A 313 14.29 -5.16 9.54
C GLY A 313 15.78 -4.95 9.83
N PRO A 314 16.58 -6.02 10.02
CA PRO A 314 18.01 -5.89 10.32
C PRO A 314 18.86 -5.47 9.10
N HIS A 315 18.33 -5.52 7.86
CA HIS A 315 19.08 -5.26 6.62
C HIS A 315 19.09 -3.77 6.24
N THR A 316 19.30 -2.87 7.21
CA THR A 316 19.30 -1.42 6.99
C THR A 316 20.49 -0.91 6.17
N ASP A 317 21.53 -1.72 5.97
CA ASP A 317 22.68 -1.46 5.10
C ASP A 317 22.32 -1.35 3.61
N ALA A 318 21.16 -1.89 3.21
CA ALA A 318 20.60 -1.72 1.87
C ALA A 318 19.69 -0.47 1.73
N LEU A 319 19.58 0.33 2.79
CA LEU A 319 18.77 1.56 2.79
C LEU A 319 19.68 2.78 2.61
N PHE A 320 19.32 3.67 1.68
CA PHE A 320 20.01 4.94 1.47
C PHE A 320 19.18 6.13 1.96
N ALA A 321 19.87 7.24 2.22
CA ALA A 321 19.22 8.47 2.66
C ALA A 321 18.21 8.99 1.60
N PRO A 322 16.99 9.35 1.99
CA PRO A 322 15.98 9.85 1.04
C PRO A 322 16.40 11.19 0.42
N ASN A 323 15.86 11.48 -0.75
CA ASN A 323 16.12 12.71 -1.52
C ASN A 323 17.61 12.96 -1.86
N ALA A 324 18.43 11.92 -1.86
CA ALA A 324 19.88 12.00 -2.05
C ALA A 324 20.31 11.12 -3.23
N ALA A 325 20.30 11.66 -4.45
CA ALA A 325 20.74 10.94 -5.65
C ALA A 325 22.18 10.41 -5.54
N GLY A 326 23.06 11.12 -4.82
CA GLY A 326 24.42 10.66 -4.53
C GLY A 326 24.44 9.39 -3.69
N ALA A 327 23.77 9.39 -2.53
CA ALA A 327 23.69 8.22 -1.66
C ALA A 327 23.02 7.03 -2.37
N MET A 328 22.02 7.28 -3.23
CA MET A 328 21.39 6.27 -4.07
C MET A 328 22.38 5.69 -5.08
N ALA A 329 23.18 6.54 -5.75
CA ALA A 329 24.22 6.09 -6.69
C ALA A 329 25.26 5.21 -5.99
N ASP A 330 25.70 5.60 -4.78
CA ASP A 330 26.65 4.82 -4.00
C ASP A 330 26.07 3.46 -3.59
N ALA A 331 24.80 3.40 -3.17
CA ALA A 331 24.11 2.16 -2.83
C ALA A 331 23.94 1.24 -4.05
N ILE A 332 23.57 1.79 -5.22
CA ILE A 332 23.49 1.04 -6.48
C ILE A 332 24.87 0.48 -6.85
N LYS A 333 25.91 1.31 -6.80
CA LYS A 333 27.28 0.91 -7.09
C LYS A 333 27.71 -0.26 -6.21
N THR A 334 27.57 -0.14 -4.89
CA THR A 334 27.93 -1.18 -3.92
C THR A 334 27.19 -2.50 -4.22
N ALA A 335 25.88 -2.42 -4.50
CA ALA A 335 25.06 -3.59 -4.78
C ALA A 335 25.47 -4.30 -6.10
N LEU A 336 25.88 -3.54 -7.12
CA LEU A 336 26.34 -4.09 -8.40
C LEU A 336 27.78 -4.60 -8.35
N GLU A 337 28.63 -4.06 -7.49
CA GLU A 337 30.02 -4.51 -7.29
C GLU A 337 30.12 -5.80 -6.47
N ASP A 338 29.14 -6.07 -5.58
CA ASP A 338 29.04 -7.34 -4.84
C ASP A 338 27.65 -7.99 -5.03
N PRO A 339 27.41 -8.62 -6.18
CA PRO A 339 26.13 -9.26 -6.46
C PRO A 339 25.88 -10.49 -5.57
N ALA A 340 26.93 -11.15 -5.05
CA ALA A 340 26.79 -12.31 -4.17
C ALA A 340 26.22 -11.91 -2.80
N ALA A 341 26.79 -10.92 -2.15
CA ALA A 341 26.28 -10.39 -0.89
C ALA A 341 24.87 -9.80 -1.06
N THR A 342 24.61 -9.10 -2.17
CA THR A 342 23.30 -8.53 -2.48
C THR A 342 22.24 -9.62 -2.67
N GLN A 343 22.57 -10.74 -3.30
CA GLN A 343 21.67 -11.89 -3.48
C GLN A 343 21.42 -12.61 -2.13
N GLU A 344 22.43 -12.75 -1.29
CA GLU A 344 22.28 -13.38 0.03
C GLU A 344 21.35 -12.54 0.93
N ARG A 345 21.49 -11.22 0.89
CA ARG A 345 20.58 -10.31 1.56
C ARG A 345 19.13 -10.43 1.04
N ALA A 346 18.97 -10.56 -0.28
CA ALA A 346 17.64 -10.77 -0.87
C ALA A 346 16.99 -12.08 -0.38
N LYS A 347 17.73 -13.16 -0.21
CA LYS A 347 17.24 -14.42 0.38
C LYS A 347 16.80 -14.24 1.83
N SER A 348 17.64 -13.60 2.66
CA SER A 348 17.32 -13.35 4.05
C SER A 348 16.09 -12.45 4.20
N LEU A 349 15.94 -11.44 3.33
CA LEU A 349 14.78 -10.59 3.30
C LEU A 349 13.50 -11.34 2.86
N ARG A 350 13.62 -12.27 1.91
CA ARG A 350 12.54 -13.17 1.51
C ARG A 350 12.04 -14.03 2.67
N ASP A 351 12.96 -14.62 3.44
CA ASP A 351 12.61 -15.45 4.60
C ASP A 351 11.86 -14.61 5.67
N ARG A 352 12.31 -13.39 5.91
CA ARG A 352 11.63 -12.44 6.79
C ARG A 352 10.21 -12.12 6.30
N VAL A 353 10.06 -11.83 5.00
CA VAL A 353 8.76 -11.48 4.40
C VAL A 353 7.80 -12.66 4.45
N LEU A 354 8.28 -13.88 4.25
CA LEU A 354 7.46 -15.10 4.38
C LEU A 354 6.82 -15.23 5.78
N ILE A 355 7.55 -14.87 6.82
CA ILE A 355 7.08 -14.97 8.21
C ILE A 355 6.11 -13.82 8.55
N HIS A 356 6.46 -12.58 8.21
CA HIS A 356 5.80 -11.39 8.76
C HIS A 356 4.87 -10.67 7.79
N PHE A 357 5.02 -10.89 6.47
CA PHE A 357 4.32 -10.13 5.43
C PHE A 357 3.57 -11.04 4.44
N SER A 358 3.14 -12.23 4.88
CA SER A 358 2.26 -13.08 4.09
C SER A 358 0.81 -12.61 4.19
N GLN A 359 0.02 -12.83 3.13
CA GLN A 359 -1.43 -12.57 3.16
C GLN A 359 -2.11 -13.29 4.33
N LYS A 360 -1.67 -14.52 4.64
CA LYS A 360 -2.18 -15.27 5.79
C LYS A 360 -1.95 -14.53 7.10
N ALA A 361 -0.73 -14.04 7.35
CA ALA A 361 -0.40 -13.27 8.55
C ALA A 361 -1.21 -11.97 8.65
N MET A 362 -1.38 -11.26 7.52
CA MET A 362 -2.22 -10.06 7.43
C MET A 362 -3.68 -10.36 7.81
N VAL A 363 -4.29 -11.37 7.20
CA VAL A 363 -5.69 -11.76 7.44
C VAL A 363 -5.89 -12.19 8.89
N GLU A 364 -5.00 -13.02 9.44
CA GLU A 364 -5.06 -13.49 10.83
C GLU A 364 -4.91 -12.34 11.82
N GLY A 365 -3.98 -11.41 11.57
CA GLY A 365 -3.78 -10.23 12.40
C GLY A 365 -5.00 -9.31 12.41
N VAL A 366 -5.62 -9.08 11.25
CA VAL A 366 -6.84 -8.26 11.13
C VAL A 366 -8.02 -8.93 11.84
N LEU A 367 -8.24 -10.23 11.64
CA LEU A 367 -9.32 -10.97 12.30
C LEU A 367 -9.13 -11.07 13.82
N ALA A 368 -7.89 -11.19 14.30
CA ALA A 368 -7.58 -11.10 15.73
C ALA A 368 -7.97 -9.73 16.28
N GLY A 369 -7.62 -8.64 15.58
CA GLY A 369 -8.05 -7.30 15.96
C GLY A 369 -9.58 -7.13 16.01
N TYR A 370 -10.31 -7.75 15.09
CA TYR A 370 -11.78 -7.73 15.13
C TYR A 370 -12.31 -8.44 16.38
N ARG A 371 -11.78 -9.63 16.73
CA ARG A 371 -12.16 -10.35 17.94
C ARG A 371 -11.89 -9.53 19.19
N ASP A 372 -10.72 -8.90 19.28
CA ASP A 372 -10.38 -8.02 20.41
C ASP A 372 -11.36 -6.85 20.52
N ALA A 373 -11.75 -6.25 19.39
CA ALA A 373 -12.70 -5.14 19.37
C ALA A 373 -14.14 -5.56 19.74
N PHE A 374 -14.52 -6.81 19.55
CA PHE A 374 -15.77 -7.35 20.09
C PHE A 374 -15.69 -7.62 21.59
N ALA A 375 -14.53 -8.11 22.07
CA ALA A 375 -14.32 -8.42 23.48
C ALA A 375 -14.21 -7.18 24.37
N ASP A 376 -13.77 -6.04 23.82
CA ASP A 376 -13.62 -4.73 24.51
C ASP A 376 -14.97 -3.99 24.70
N ARG A 377 -16.09 -4.60 24.38
CA ARG A 377 -17.45 -4.03 24.44
C ARG A 377 -18.31 -4.71 25.50
#